data_1a96f24e5f7bfc3db41ff44e49becb11
#
_entry.id   1a96f24e5f7bfc3db41ff44e49becb11
#
_cell.length_a   1.000
_cell.length_b   1.000
_cell.length_c   1.000
_cell.angle_alpha   90.00
_cell.angle_beta   90.00
_cell.angle_gamma   90.00
#
_symmetry.space_group_name_H-M   'P 1'
#
loop_
_entity.id
_entity.type
_entity.pdbx_description
1 polymer ?
#
loop_
_entity_poly.entity_id
_entity_poly.type
_entity_poly.pdbx_seq_one_letter_code
_entity_poly.pdbx_strand_id
1 'polypeptide(L)'
;MKKCLWVALLSLVLSITWGGESFAQAKKEMTISGTHYWSSTPKVFRIDQDRIIMESELFGVRVNDSNDGPFHGASVHIVGVSFRSKGYFGFRGYETWTDKDGDKLIWELLDTPPGSSKSPARILGGTGKYVGWEGTMEYTLQFPKPFPEGTSRGICREKIKIAVPQ
;
A
#
# COMPACT_ATOMS: atom_id res chain seq x y z
N MET A 1 -32.12 35.88 69.31
CA MET A 1 -31.99 36.50 68.00
C MET A 1 -30.72 35.94 67.35
N LYS A 2 -30.83 34.92 66.51
CA LYS A 2 -29.70 34.26 65.86
C LYS A 2 -29.74 34.63 64.39
N LYS A 3 -28.73 35.35 63.89
CA LYS A 3 -28.54 35.68 62.45
C LYS A 3 -27.88 34.53 61.80
N CYS A 4 -28.59 33.83 60.87
CA CYS A 4 -28.00 32.83 59.97
C CYS A 4 -27.29 33.54 58.83
N LEU A 5 -26.00 33.37 58.81
CA LEU A 5 -25.13 33.81 57.73
C LEU A 5 -25.14 32.72 56.58
N TRP A 6 -25.74 33.05 55.44
CA TRP A 6 -25.71 32.22 54.31
C TRP A 6 -24.40 32.52 53.55
N VAL A 7 -23.48 31.56 53.57
CA VAL A 7 -22.28 31.59 52.75
C VAL A 7 -22.62 30.91 51.41
N ALA A 8 -22.79 31.72 50.38
CA ALA A 8 -22.94 31.21 49.02
C ALA A 8 -21.56 30.78 48.51
N LEU A 9 -21.34 29.47 48.45
CA LEU A 9 -20.17 28.89 47.78
C LEU A 9 -20.40 28.97 46.28
N LEU A 10 -19.77 29.94 45.65
CA LEU A 10 -19.68 30.02 44.19
C LEU A 10 -18.68 28.95 43.71
N SER A 11 -19.18 27.80 43.30
CA SER A 11 -18.38 26.76 42.65
C SER A 11 -18.06 27.23 41.24
N LEU A 12 -16.89 27.84 41.07
CA LEU A 12 -16.33 28.13 39.75
C LEU A 12 -15.84 26.81 39.13
N VAL A 13 -16.70 26.15 38.38
CA VAL A 13 -16.31 25.02 37.56
C VAL A 13 -15.51 25.58 36.41
N LEU A 14 -14.18 25.57 36.54
CA LEU A 14 -13.27 25.74 35.39
C LEU A 14 -13.41 24.51 34.53
N SER A 15 -14.27 24.54 33.51
CA SER A 15 -14.28 23.62 32.39
C SER A 15 -13.05 23.93 31.54
N ILE A 16 -11.95 23.26 31.87
CA ILE A 16 -10.80 23.17 30.97
C ILE A 16 -11.26 22.30 29.80
N THR A 17 -11.83 22.93 28.79
CA THR A 17 -11.97 22.31 27.49
C THR A 17 -10.56 22.15 26.96
N TRP A 18 -9.98 20.96 27.15
CA TRP A 18 -8.85 20.51 26.36
C TRP A 18 -9.38 20.35 24.95
N GLY A 19 -9.41 21.45 24.23
CA GLY A 19 -9.45 21.42 22.78
C GLY A 19 -8.16 20.74 22.33
N GLY A 20 -8.23 19.43 22.17
CA GLY A 20 -7.20 18.71 21.47
C GLY A 20 -7.19 19.21 20.03
N GLU A 21 -6.50 20.32 19.79
CA GLU A 21 -6.08 20.65 18.43
C GLU A 21 -5.23 19.47 17.97
N SER A 22 -5.85 18.60 17.20
CA SER A 22 -5.14 17.62 16.41
C SER A 22 -4.26 18.44 15.48
N PHE A 23 -3.04 18.72 15.91
CA PHE A 23 -2.03 19.27 15.02
C PHE A 23 -1.86 18.24 13.91
N ALA A 24 -2.54 18.49 12.79
CA ALA A 24 -2.30 17.71 11.59
C ALA A 24 -0.79 17.89 11.29
N GLN A 25 -0.03 16.85 11.58
CA GLN A 25 1.42 16.86 11.33
C GLN A 25 1.62 17.20 9.86
N ALA A 26 2.41 18.23 9.59
CA ALA A 26 2.72 18.62 8.22
C ALA A 26 3.30 17.40 7.49
N LYS A 27 2.80 17.11 6.29
CA LYS A 27 3.27 15.99 5.48
C LYS A 27 4.04 16.55 4.28
N LYS A 28 5.17 15.94 3.98
CA LYS A 28 5.92 16.21 2.75
C LYS A 28 5.43 15.25 1.66
N GLU A 29 4.94 15.80 0.57
CA GLU A 29 4.56 14.99 -0.59
C GLU A 29 5.74 14.71 -1.50
N MET A 30 5.81 13.52 -2.05
CA MET A 30 6.76 13.12 -3.07
C MET A 30 6.10 12.22 -4.10
N THR A 31 6.63 12.25 -5.32
CA THR A 31 6.26 11.31 -6.39
C THR A 31 7.49 10.50 -6.76
N ILE A 32 7.34 9.18 -6.83
CA ILE A 32 8.40 8.26 -7.21
C ILE A 32 7.87 7.39 -8.35
N SER A 33 8.68 7.24 -9.39
CA SER A 33 8.41 6.26 -10.47
C SER A 33 9.46 5.18 -10.43
N GLY A 34 9.07 3.98 -10.79
CA GLY A 34 9.98 2.85 -10.79
C GLY A 34 9.41 1.63 -11.49
N THR A 35 10.24 0.60 -11.50
CA THR A 35 9.92 -0.68 -12.11
C THR A 35 10.32 -1.77 -11.13
N HIS A 36 9.46 -2.75 -10.94
CA HIS A 36 9.89 -3.99 -10.30
C HIS A 36 9.76 -5.19 -11.25
N TYR A 37 10.73 -6.09 -11.15
CA TYR A 37 10.81 -7.33 -11.87
C TYR A 37 10.51 -8.45 -10.90
N TRP A 38 9.60 -9.33 -11.26
CA TRP A 38 9.15 -10.40 -10.38
C TRP A 38 9.08 -11.75 -11.10
N SER A 39 9.15 -12.80 -10.30
CA SER A 39 8.90 -14.18 -10.71
C SER A 39 7.99 -14.88 -9.72
N SER A 40 7.27 -15.88 -10.18
CA SER A 40 6.29 -16.64 -9.40
C SER A 40 6.15 -18.06 -9.95
N THR A 41 5.72 -18.97 -9.09
CA THR A 41 5.20 -20.28 -9.44
C THR A 41 3.75 -20.36 -8.96
N PRO A 42 2.78 -19.90 -9.76
CA PRO A 42 1.40 -19.82 -9.35
C PRO A 42 0.75 -21.19 -9.22
N LYS A 43 -0.15 -21.34 -8.26
CA LYS A 43 -1.09 -22.47 -8.21
C LYS A 43 -2.34 -22.09 -9.00
N VAL A 44 -2.65 -22.88 -10.02
CA VAL A 44 -3.73 -22.61 -10.96
C VAL A 44 -4.90 -23.54 -10.69
N PHE A 45 -6.07 -22.96 -10.42
CA PHE A 45 -7.33 -23.66 -10.24
C PHE A 45 -8.25 -23.30 -11.40
N ARG A 46 -8.47 -24.27 -12.29
CA ARG A 46 -9.42 -24.11 -13.39
C ARG A 46 -10.82 -24.45 -12.89
N ILE A 47 -11.73 -23.48 -12.94
CA ILE A 47 -13.13 -23.69 -12.58
C ILE A 47 -13.88 -24.28 -13.77
N ASP A 48 -13.67 -23.72 -14.97
CA ASP A 48 -14.20 -24.19 -16.24
C ASP A 48 -13.34 -23.69 -17.40
N GLN A 49 -13.87 -23.78 -18.63
CA GLN A 49 -13.15 -23.39 -19.84
C GLN A 49 -12.74 -21.91 -19.84
N ASP A 50 -13.55 -21.03 -19.24
CA ASP A 50 -13.37 -19.59 -19.31
C ASP A 50 -12.91 -18.96 -17.99
N ARG A 51 -12.96 -19.70 -16.85
CA ARG A 51 -12.67 -19.16 -15.52
C ARG A 51 -11.52 -19.88 -14.85
N ILE A 52 -10.55 -19.06 -14.41
CA ILE A 52 -9.34 -19.51 -13.73
C ILE A 52 -9.13 -18.65 -12.48
N ILE A 53 -8.80 -19.31 -11.38
CA ILE A 53 -8.25 -18.65 -10.18
C ILE A 53 -6.77 -19.02 -10.08
N MET A 54 -5.92 -18.07 -9.76
CA MET A 54 -4.49 -18.30 -9.52
C MET A 54 -4.12 -17.72 -8.16
N GLU A 55 -3.63 -18.57 -7.27
CA GLU A 55 -2.92 -18.16 -6.06
C GLU A 55 -1.46 -17.94 -6.44
N SER A 56 -0.92 -16.78 -6.11
CA SER A 56 0.43 -16.39 -6.50
C SER A 56 1.19 -15.79 -5.34
N GLU A 57 2.42 -16.27 -5.16
CA GLU A 57 3.44 -15.64 -4.36
C GLU A 57 4.56 -15.21 -5.31
N LEU A 58 4.85 -13.90 -5.31
CA LEU A 58 5.78 -13.31 -6.25
C LEU A 58 6.96 -12.70 -5.47
N PHE A 59 8.15 -12.88 -6.01
CA PHE A 59 9.39 -12.32 -5.47
C PHE A 59 10.08 -11.49 -6.54
N GLY A 60 10.60 -10.35 -6.13
CA GLY A 60 11.22 -9.44 -7.08
C GLY A 60 12.14 -8.40 -6.45
N VAL A 61 12.62 -7.53 -7.31
CA VAL A 61 13.43 -6.37 -6.93
C VAL A 61 12.88 -5.15 -7.63
N ARG A 62 12.80 -4.05 -6.88
CA ARG A 62 12.34 -2.77 -7.36
C ARG A 62 13.51 -1.83 -7.63
N VAL A 63 13.46 -1.10 -8.74
CA VAL A 63 14.41 -0.04 -9.06
C VAL A 63 13.65 1.25 -9.38
N ASN A 64 14.13 2.37 -8.84
CA ASN A 64 13.60 3.69 -9.18
C ASN A 64 14.12 4.14 -10.54
N ASP A 65 13.34 4.91 -11.28
CA ASP A 65 13.77 5.50 -12.55
C ASP A 65 14.94 6.49 -12.36
N SER A 66 15.06 7.09 -11.18
CA SER A 66 16.19 7.95 -10.80
C SER A 66 17.49 7.19 -10.46
N ASN A 67 17.46 5.86 -10.37
CA ASN A 67 18.53 4.99 -9.89
C ASN A 67 19.00 5.27 -8.45
N ASP A 68 18.20 5.97 -7.66
CA ASP A 68 18.47 6.30 -6.26
C ASP A 68 17.18 6.50 -5.46
N GLY A 69 17.33 6.95 -4.20
CA GLY A 69 16.21 7.34 -3.34
C GLY A 69 15.52 6.16 -2.65
N PRO A 70 14.37 6.44 -1.99
CA PRO A 70 13.64 5.45 -1.22
C PRO A 70 13.25 4.25 -2.09
N PHE A 71 13.42 3.04 -1.56
CA PHE A 71 13.08 1.77 -2.19
C PHE A 71 13.86 1.41 -3.47
N HIS A 72 14.90 2.15 -3.86
CA HIS A 72 15.79 1.70 -4.91
C HIS A 72 16.55 0.46 -4.43
N GLY A 73 16.46 -0.65 -5.17
CA GLY A 73 17.04 -1.93 -4.77
C GLY A 73 16.24 -2.69 -3.69
N ALA A 74 15.06 -2.22 -3.31
CA ALA A 74 14.22 -2.92 -2.34
C ALA A 74 13.79 -4.29 -2.86
N SER A 75 13.77 -5.29 -1.98
CA SER A 75 13.13 -6.56 -2.28
C SER A 75 11.61 -6.40 -2.26
N VAL A 76 10.96 -7.07 -3.18
CA VAL A 76 9.51 -7.07 -3.36
C VAL A 76 8.99 -8.47 -3.09
N HIS A 77 7.99 -8.57 -2.21
CA HIS A 77 7.26 -9.79 -1.94
C HIS A 77 5.76 -9.51 -2.07
N ILE A 78 5.08 -10.24 -2.93
CA ILE A 78 3.66 -10.09 -3.19
C ILE A 78 2.97 -11.42 -2.93
N VAL A 79 1.86 -11.37 -2.18
CA VAL A 79 0.96 -12.52 -2.00
C VAL A 79 -0.43 -12.09 -2.47
N GLY A 80 -1.03 -12.87 -3.36
CA GLY A 80 -2.31 -12.50 -3.88
C GLY A 80 -3.03 -13.58 -4.66
N VAL A 81 -4.26 -13.24 -5.04
CA VAL A 81 -5.13 -14.09 -5.84
C VAL A 81 -5.55 -13.32 -7.09
N SER A 82 -5.39 -13.93 -8.24
CA SER A 82 -5.93 -13.42 -9.48
C SER A 82 -7.13 -14.25 -9.92
N PHE A 83 -8.10 -13.57 -10.49
CA PHE A 83 -9.27 -14.15 -11.13
C PHE A 83 -9.28 -13.76 -12.60
N ARG A 84 -9.40 -14.74 -13.48
CA ARG A 84 -9.49 -14.53 -14.91
C ARG A 84 -10.79 -15.15 -15.44
N SER A 85 -11.55 -14.36 -16.16
CA SER A 85 -12.71 -14.81 -16.95
C SER A 85 -12.69 -14.15 -18.32
N LYS A 86 -13.61 -14.50 -19.21
CA LYS A 86 -13.72 -13.90 -20.55
C LYS A 86 -13.85 -12.36 -20.43
N GLY A 87 -12.84 -11.65 -20.92
CA GLY A 87 -12.81 -10.18 -20.94
C GLY A 87 -12.54 -9.50 -19.58
N TYR A 88 -12.20 -10.26 -18.53
CA TYR A 88 -11.88 -9.71 -17.22
C TYR A 88 -10.64 -10.38 -16.62
N PHE A 89 -9.79 -9.55 -16.04
CA PHE A 89 -8.67 -9.96 -15.18
C PHE A 89 -8.67 -9.08 -13.94
N GLY A 90 -8.77 -9.70 -12.77
CA GLY A 90 -8.63 -9.03 -11.46
C GLY A 90 -7.48 -9.63 -10.68
N PHE A 91 -6.83 -8.80 -9.86
CA PHE A 91 -5.81 -9.23 -8.93
C PHE A 91 -5.98 -8.47 -7.62
N ARG A 92 -6.03 -9.20 -6.52
CA ARG A 92 -6.02 -8.64 -5.17
C ARG A 92 -4.91 -9.28 -4.36
N GLY A 93 -4.24 -8.47 -3.55
CA GLY A 93 -3.16 -8.98 -2.73
C GLY A 93 -2.51 -7.92 -1.90
N TYR A 94 -1.42 -8.33 -1.29
CA TYR A 94 -0.56 -7.46 -0.51
C TYR A 94 0.84 -7.52 -1.07
N GLU A 95 1.47 -6.37 -1.14
CA GLU A 95 2.84 -6.22 -1.58
C GLU A 95 3.65 -5.62 -0.44
N THR A 96 4.79 -6.21 -0.14
CA THR A 96 5.73 -5.73 0.86
C THR A 96 7.03 -5.37 0.19
N TRP A 97 7.47 -4.14 0.35
CA TRP A 97 8.80 -3.69 -0.01
C TRP A 97 9.68 -3.67 1.23
N THR A 98 10.80 -4.35 1.16
CA THR A 98 11.80 -4.34 2.24
C THR A 98 13.06 -3.69 1.70
N ASP A 99 13.50 -2.64 2.35
CA ASP A 99 14.71 -1.93 1.95
C ASP A 99 15.99 -2.59 2.51
N LYS A 100 17.13 -1.99 2.20
CA LYS A 100 18.44 -2.47 2.64
C LYS A 100 18.65 -2.50 4.16
N ASP A 101 17.86 -1.73 4.92
CA ASP A 101 17.95 -1.63 6.38
C ASP A 101 16.94 -2.60 7.06
N GLY A 102 16.11 -3.29 6.27
CA GLY A 102 15.09 -4.21 6.74
C GLY A 102 13.74 -3.54 7.06
N ASP A 103 13.63 -2.22 6.87
CA ASP A 103 12.37 -1.50 7.03
C ASP A 103 11.42 -1.80 5.89
N LYS A 104 10.12 -1.86 6.20
CA LYS A 104 9.09 -2.34 5.27
C LYS A 104 8.04 -1.28 4.98
N LEU A 105 7.56 -1.26 3.74
CA LEU A 105 6.34 -0.59 3.34
C LEU A 105 5.37 -1.63 2.77
N ILE A 106 4.13 -1.57 3.24
CA ILE A 106 3.10 -2.57 2.90
C ILE A 106 2.00 -1.90 2.10
N TRP A 107 1.70 -2.49 0.95
CA TRP A 107 0.67 -2.05 0.01
C TRP A 107 -0.50 -3.03 -0.02
N GLU A 108 -1.70 -2.51 -0.19
CA GLU A 108 -2.86 -3.28 -0.65
C GLU A 108 -3.03 -3.06 -2.14
N LEU A 109 -2.99 -4.15 -2.90
CA LEU A 109 -3.23 -4.16 -4.34
C LEU A 109 -4.72 -4.34 -4.60
N LEU A 110 -5.31 -3.46 -5.40
CA LEU A 110 -6.74 -3.40 -5.65
C LEU A 110 -7.05 -3.83 -7.09
N ASP A 111 -8.29 -4.28 -7.30
CA ASP A 111 -8.73 -4.69 -8.63
C ASP A 111 -8.57 -3.56 -9.66
N THR A 112 -8.16 -3.92 -10.86
CA THR A 112 -8.12 -3.00 -11.99
C THR A 112 -9.55 -2.57 -12.34
N PRO A 113 -9.85 -1.26 -12.38
CA PRO A 113 -11.16 -0.80 -12.81
C PRO A 113 -11.48 -1.25 -14.23
N PRO A 114 -12.76 -1.58 -14.52
CA PRO A 114 -13.16 -1.96 -15.88
C PRO A 114 -12.73 -0.92 -16.92
N GLY A 115 -12.13 -1.38 -18.01
CA GLY A 115 -11.64 -0.52 -19.10
C GLY A 115 -10.33 0.24 -18.81
N SER A 116 -9.75 0.10 -17.60
CA SER A 116 -8.45 0.67 -17.28
C SER A 116 -7.31 -0.29 -17.62
N SER A 117 -6.20 0.25 -18.13
CA SER A 117 -4.92 -0.47 -18.25
C SER A 117 -4.05 -0.32 -16.99
N LYS A 118 -4.50 0.47 -16.00
CA LYS A 118 -3.78 0.73 -14.77
C LYS A 118 -4.54 0.17 -13.59
N SER A 119 -3.80 -0.47 -12.70
CA SER A 119 -4.30 -0.99 -11.44
C SER A 119 -3.90 -0.07 -10.28
N PRO A 120 -4.80 0.17 -9.33
CA PRO A 120 -4.51 0.98 -8.16
C PRO A 120 -3.96 0.13 -7.00
N ALA A 121 -3.19 0.80 -6.13
CA ALA A 121 -2.83 0.29 -4.82
C ALA A 121 -2.76 1.43 -3.80
N ARG A 122 -2.81 1.09 -2.52
CA ARG A 122 -2.66 2.04 -1.41
C ARG A 122 -1.74 1.49 -0.33
N ILE A 123 -1.07 2.41 0.38
CA ILE A 123 -0.28 2.03 1.56
C ILE A 123 -1.22 1.60 2.67
N LEU A 124 -0.95 0.44 3.27
CA LEU A 124 -1.59 -0.03 4.50
C LEU A 124 -0.80 0.36 5.75
N GLY A 125 0.50 0.46 5.63
CA GLY A 125 1.38 0.79 6.74
C GLY A 125 2.84 0.53 6.41
N GLY A 126 3.70 0.77 7.40
CA GLY A 126 5.13 0.55 7.29
C GLY A 126 5.78 0.29 8.62
N THR A 127 7.04 -0.12 8.59
CA THR A 127 7.89 -0.29 9.77
C THR A 127 9.07 0.68 9.74
N GLY A 128 9.73 0.88 10.89
CA GLY A 128 10.89 1.75 11.01
C GLY A 128 10.64 3.14 10.45
N LYS A 129 11.44 3.59 9.50
CA LYS A 129 11.35 4.92 8.88
C LYS A 129 10.11 5.14 8.03
N TYR A 130 9.34 4.08 7.73
CA TYR A 130 8.12 4.14 6.93
C TYR A 130 6.83 4.18 7.76
N VAL A 131 6.94 4.25 9.09
CA VAL A 131 5.78 4.41 9.98
C VAL A 131 5.08 5.74 9.68
N GLY A 132 3.76 5.70 9.51
CA GLY A 132 2.95 6.88 9.23
C GLY A 132 3.00 7.37 7.77
N TRP A 133 3.72 6.68 6.88
CA TRP A 133 3.67 6.98 5.46
C TRP A 133 2.29 6.61 4.91
N GLU A 134 1.75 7.49 4.08
CA GLU A 134 0.49 7.28 3.37
C GLU A 134 0.72 7.48 1.88
N GLY A 135 -0.10 6.86 1.04
CA GLY A 135 0.06 7.07 -0.38
C GLY A 135 -0.75 6.11 -1.23
N THR A 136 -0.66 6.39 -2.54
CA THR A 136 -1.31 5.61 -3.59
C THR A 136 -0.31 5.29 -4.68
N MET A 137 -0.57 4.19 -5.37
CA MET A 137 0.20 3.75 -6.52
C MET A 137 -0.74 3.44 -7.68
N GLU A 138 -0.34 3.85 -8.88
CA GLU A 138 -0.86 3.33 -10.12
C GLU A 138 0.21 2.47 -10.77
N TYR A 139 -0.15 1.28 -11.20
CA TYR A 139 0.80 0.38 -11.85
C TYR A 139 0.24 -0.28 -13.11
N THR A 140 1.13 -0.69 -14.00
CA THR A 140 0.84 -1.47 -15.21
C THR A 140 1.69 -2.72 -15.23
N LEU A 141 1.11 -3.81 -15.72
CA LEU A 141 1.77 -5.11 -15.78
C LEU A 141 2.12 -5.47 -17.22
N GLN A 142 3.32 -6.02 -17.41
CA GLN A 142 3.78 -6.62 -18.65
C GLN A 142 4.25 -8.05 -18.38
N PHE A 143 3.88 -8.98 -19.24
CA PHE A 143 4.22 -10.39 -19.13
C PHE A 143 5.12 -10.80 -20.30
N PRO A 144 6.44 -10.61 -20.17
CA PRO A 144 7.37 -11.00 -21.23
C PRO A 144 7.34 -12.52 -21.44
N LYS A 145 7.28 -12.93 -22.71
CA LYS A 145 7.31 -14.34 -23.14
C LYS A 145 8.57 -14.61 -23.96
N PRO A 146 9.04 -15.86 -24.03
CA PRO A 146 8.56 -17.06 -23.35
C PRO A 146 9.08 -17.17 -21.91
N PHE A 147 8.42 -17.97 -21.09
CA PHE A 147 8.91 -18.38 -19.76
C PHE A 147 8.67 -19.87 -19.55
N PRO A 148 9.43 -20.54 -18.65
CA PRO A 148 9.31 -21.96 -18.39
C PRO A 148 7.90 -22.34 -17.94
N GLU A 149 7.47 -23.56 -18.33
CA GLU A 149 6.19 -24.09 -17.93
C GLU A 149 6.05 -24.08 -16.39
N GLY A 150 4.85 -23.82 -15.88
CA GLY A 150 4.55 -23.74 -14.46
C GLY A 150 5.08 -22.48 -13.76
N THR A 151 5.77 -21.59 -14.48
CA THR A 151 6.28 -20.33 -13.92
C THR A 151 5.57 -19.13 -14.53
N SER A 152 5.67 -17.99 -13.85
CA SER A 152 5.25 -16.69 -14.34
C SER A 152 6.30 -15.65 -13.99
N ARG A 153 6.46 -14.66 -14.85
CA ARG A 153 7.32 -13.50 -14.58
C ARG A 153 6.69 -12.26 -15.16
N GLY A 154 7.03 -11.13 -14.62
CA GLY A 154 6.50 -9.88 -15.10
C GLY A 154 7.37 -8.69 -14.76
N ILE A 155 6.99 -7.61 -15.40
CA ILE A 155 7.52 -6.28 -15.18
C ILE A 155 6.33 -5.43 -14.74
N CYS A 156 6.45 -4.80 -13.59
CA CYS A 156 5.48 -3.83 -13.10
C CYS A 156 6.09 -2.44 -13.18
N ARG A 157 5.46 -1.55 -13.91
CA ARG A 157 5.83 -0.13 -13.94
C ARG A 157 4.86 0.64 -13.10
N GLU A 158 5.38 1.48 -12.23
CA GLU A 158 4.60 2.13 -11.20
C GLU A 158 4.90 3.62 -11.08
N LYS A 159 3.86 4.35 -10.71
CA LYS A 159 3.93 5.75 -10.30
C LYS A 159 3.26 5.89 -8.94
N ILE A 160 3.99 6.42 -7.98
CA ILE A 160 3.62 6.45 -6.58
C ILE A 160 3.55 7.90 -6.13
N LYS A 161 2.51 8.22 -5.38
CA LYS A 161 2.37 9.47 -4.63
C LYS A 161 2.39 9.13 -3.15
N ILE A 162 3.31 9.72 -2.41
CA ILE A 162 3.53 9.45 -0.98
C ILE A 162 3.47 10.75 -0.20
N ALA A 163 2.83 10.69 0.95
CA ALA A 163 2.84 11.71 1.98
C ALA A 163 3.61 11.19 3.20
N VAL A 164 4.71 11.85 3.53
CA VAL A 164 5.63 11.47 4.61
C VAL A 164 5.42 12.40 5.79
N PRO A 165 5.25 11.90 7.03
CA PRO A 165 5.26 12.73 8.23
C PRO A 165 6.55 13.53 8.35
N GLN A 166 6.47 14.78 8.79
CA GLN A 166 7.62 15.64 9.07
C GLN A 166 8.00 15.60 10.55
#